data_0e2c44034289cb07cbde012b50b9691b
#
_entry.id   0e2c44034289cb07cbde012b50b9691b
#
_cell.length_a   1.000
_cell.length_b   1.000
_cell.length_c   1.000
_cell.angle_alpha   90.00
_cell.angle_beta   90.00
_cell.angle_gamma   90.00
#
_symmetry.space_group_name_H-M   'P 1'
#
loop_
_entity.id
_entity.type
_entity.pdbx_description
1 polymer ?
#
loop_
_entity_poly.entity_id
_entity_poly.type
_entity_poly.pdbx_seq_one_letter_code
_entity_poly.pdbx_strand_id
1 'polypeptide(L)'
;MHWREKELLRVVNEGKLTTSEIVGRVNMSKVTALKYLEALKEKCIVDCEEIGTAKIWYLKTEEKKTERKIKVLVADDDENVINIIRDSVEPDLFEVFEAANGKEALGMVFAETPDILVLDIMMPDMDGYTVCEKMKEQDSTKRIPIIILSAKTGVEDKLKAIDLGIDDYIVKPFDPRELKARIKMRLKQS
;
A
#
# COMPACT_ATOMS: atom_id res chain seq x y z
N MET A 1 17.71 -26.73 -12.33
CA MET A 1 17.67 -27.04 -10.89
C MET A 1 18.11 -28.47 -10.68
N HIS A 2 19.15 -28.67 -9.86
CA HIS A 2 19.72 -29.98 -9.58
C HIS A 2 18.77 -30.80 -8.69
N TRP A 3 18.81 -32.18 -8.80
CA TRP A 3 17.89 -33.02 -8.01
C TRP A 3 18.01 -32.82 -6.49
N ARG A 4 19.25 -32.56 -6.00
CA ARG A 4 19.51 -32.26 -4.58
C ARG A 4 18.87 -30.95 -4.13
N GLU A 5 18.82 -29.93 -4.99
CA GLU A 5 18.12 -28.69 -4.70
C GLU A 5 16.62 -28.95 -4.55
N LYS A 6 16.02 -29.80 -5.42
CA LYS A 6 14.60 -30.16 -5.34
C LYS A 6 14.28 -30.88 -4.04
N GLU A 7 15.15 -31.80 -3.60
CA GLU A 7 14.99 -32.55 -2.36
C GLU A 7 15.03 -31.64 -1.13
N LEU A 8 15.99 -30.71 -1.08
CA LEU A 8 16.09 -29.71 -0.01
C LEU A 8 14.88 -28.78 0.01
N LEU A 9 14.44 -28.29 -1.15
CA LEU A 9 13.26 -27.42 -1.24
C LEU A 9 11.99 -28.12 -0.76
N ARG A 10 11.83 -29.41 -1.03
CA ARG A 10 10.70 -30.19 -0.53
C ARG A 10 10.65 -30.18 0.99
N VAL A 11 11.81 -30.37 1.64
CA VAL A 11 11.90 -30.40 3.10
C VAL A 11 11.73 -29.00 3.71
N VAL A 12 12.39 -28.00 3.13
CA VAL A 12 12.31 -26.61 3.62
C VAL A 12 10.90 -26.02 3.40
N ASN A 13 10.10 -26.54 2.46
CA ASN A 13 8.71 -26.13 2.27
C ASN A 13 7.79 -26.56 3.43
N GLU A 14 8.21 -27.48 4.28
CA GLU A 14 7.44 -27.88 5.46
C GLU A 14 7.46 -26.84 6.59
N GLY A 15 8.37 -25.85 6.54
CA GLY A 15 8.47 -24.75 7.49
C GLY A 15 9.91 -24.33 7.81
N LYS A 16 10.07 -23.58 8.91
CA LYS A 16 11.38 -23.18 9.41
C LYS A 16 12.09 -24.37 10.07
N LEU A 17 13.23 -24.79 9.52
CA LEU A 17 13.97 -25.96 9.96
C LEU A 17 15.45 -25.64 10.20
N THR A 18 16.01 -26.20 11.25
CA THR A 18 17.46 -26.15 11.48
C THR A 18 18.24 -26.97 10.44
N THR A 19 19.50 -26.66 10.24
CA THR A 19 20.37 -27.46 9.36
C THR A 19 20.38 -28.95 9.76
N SER A 20 20.30 -29.25 11.05
CA SER A 20 20.32 -30.63 11.55
C SER A 20 19.01 -31.38 11.24
N GLU A 21 17.87 -30.72 11.36
CA GLU A 21 16.58 -31.29 10.99
C GLU A 21 16.49 -31.56 9.49
N ILE A 22 16.98 -30.62 8.66
CA ILE A 22 17.02 -30.81 7.21
C ILE A 22 17.90 -32.03 6.85
N VAL A 23 19.12 -32.11 7.42
CA VAL A 23 20.04 -33.23 7.16
C VAL A 23 19.44 -34.56 7.60
N GLY A 24 18.69 -34.60 8.70
CA GLY A 24 17.98 -35.80 9.14
C GLY A 24 16.84 -36.28 8.21
N ARG A 25 16.36 -35.42 7.32
CA ARG A 25 15.24 -35.71 6.39
C ARG A 25 15.67 -35.93 4.94
N VAL A 26 16.92 -35.61 4.62
CA VAL A 26 17.48 -35.77 3.27
C VAL A 26 18.61 -36.80 3.27
N ASN A 27 18.79 -37.49 2.15
CA ASN A 27 19.88 -38.48 2.03
C ASN A 27 21.18 -37.81 1.52
N MET A 28 21.72 -36.88 2.34
CA MET A 28 23.00 -36.22 2.02
C MET A 28 23.75 -35.79 3.28
N SER A 29 25.08 -35.62 3.16
CA SER A 29 25.88 -35.14 4.28
C SER A 29 25.59 -33.68 4.62
N LYS A 30 25.85 -33.27 5.87
CA LYS A 30 25.70 -31.89 6.34
C LYS A 30 26.43 -30.88 5.47
N VAL A 31 27.67 -31.23 5.05
CA VAL A 31 28.49 -30.37 4.18
C VAL A 31 27.82 -30.19 2.82
N THR A 32 27.28 -31.27 2.25
CA THR A 32 26.58 -31.23 0.98
C THR A 32 25.30 -30.43 1.09
N ALA A 33 24.48 -30.64 2.13
CA ALA A 33 23.23 -29.91 2.36
C ALA A 33 23.51 -28.40 2.48
N LEU A 34 24.48 -28.00 3.30
CA LEU A 34 24.85 -26.58 3.45
C LEU A 34 25.28 -25.95 2.13
N LYS A 35 26.12 -26.63 1.32
CA LYS A 35 26.55 -26.12 0.01
C LYS A 35 25.36 -25.81 -0.90
N TYR A 36 24.36 -26.69 -0.95
CA TYR A 36 23.19 -26.47 -1.79
C TYR A 36 22.19 -25.47 -1.18
N LEU A 37 22.05 -25.40 0.15
CA LEU A 37 21.24 -24.39 0.83
C LEU A 37 21.80 -22.98 0.61
N GLU A 38 23.13 -22.80 0.73
CA GLU A 38 23.77 -21.52 0.42
C GLU A 38 23.59 -21.12 -1.06
N ALA A 39 23.74 -22.07 -1.99
CA ALA A 39 23.47 -21.81 -3.40
C ALA A 39 22.00 -21.45 -3.68
N LEU A 40 21.04 -22.02 -2.95
CA LEU A 40 19.64 -21.65 -3.03
C LEU A 40 19.37 -20.28 -2.40
N LYS A 41 20.14 -19.91 -1.37
CA LYS A 41 20.10 -18.57 -0.76
C LYS A 41 20.63 -17.50 -1.72
N GLU A 42 21.75 -17.77 -2.40
CA GLU A 42 22.27 -16.88 -3.45
C GLU A 42 21.25 -16.66 -4.59
N LYS A 43 20.48 -17.70 -4.91
CA LYS A 43 19.36 -17.61 -5.88
C LYS A 43 18.09 -16.97 -5.32
N CYS A 44 18.12 -16.47 -4.08
CA CYS A 44 16.98 -15.88 -3.38
C CYS A 44 15.75 -16.81 -3.26
N ILE A 45 15.93 -18.13 -3.26
CA ILE A 45 14.85 -19.13 -3.13
C ILE A 45 14.63 -19.52 -1.67
N VAL A 46 15.70 -19.62 -0.88
CA VAL A 46 15.65 -19.82 0.58
C VAL A 46 16.37 -18.68 1.29
N ASP A 47 16.07 -18.51 2.56
CA ASP A 47 16.84 -17.63 3.45
C ASP A 47 17.16 -18.36 4.76
N CYS A 48 18.00 -17.78 5.61
CA CYS A 48 18.31 -18.33 6.91
C CYS A 48 18.44 -17.27 7.98
N GLU A 49 17.99 -17.58 9.19
CA GLU A 49 18.21 -16.82 10.42
C GLU A 49 19.22 -17.56 11.30
N GLU A 50 20.11 -16.82 11.99
CA GLU A 50 21.02 -17.39 12.97
C GLU A 50 20.45 -17.15 14.37
N ILE A 51 20.15 -18.25 15.10
CA ILE A 51 19.71 -18.20 16.49
C ILE A 51 20.73 -18.95 17.34
N GLY A 52 21.59 -18.21 18.05
CA GLY A 52 22.73 -18.78 18.78
C GLY A 52 23.72 -19.40 17.78
N THR A 53 23.98 -20.74 17.90
CA THR A 53 24.85 -21.48 17.00
C THR A 53 24.11 -22.23 15.88
N ALA A 54 22.79 -22.10 15.81
CA ALA A 54 21.96 -22.81 14.84
C ALA A 54 21.56 -21.90 13.68
N LYS A 55 21.68 -22.39 12.43
CA LYS A 55 21.07 -21.78 11.26
C LYS A 55 19.70 -22.41 11.03
N ILE A 56 18.65 -21.58 10.97
CA ILE A 56 17.30 -21.97 10.65
C ILE A 56 17.00 -21.54 9.22
N TRP A 57 16.70 -22.50 8.35
CA TRP A 57 16.42 -22.30 6.94
C TRP A 57 14.92 -22.32 6.67
N TYR A 58 14.48 -21.46 5.77
CA TYR A 58 13.09 -21.39 5.32
C TYR A 58 13.05 -20.98 3.85
N LEU A 59 11.97 -21.36 3.17
CA LEU A 59 11.74 -20.80 1.85
C LEU A 59 11.70 -19.29 2.00
N LYS A 60 12.47 -18.60 1.18
CA LYS A 60 12.19 -17.20 0.91
C LYS A 60 10.91 -17.17 0.08
N THR A 61 9.79 -17.48 0.72
CA THR A 61 8.57 -16.89 0.27
C THR A 61 8.92 -15.40 0.17
N GLU A 62 8.65 -14.74 -0.95
CA GLU A 62 8.26 -13.36 -0.80
C GLU A 62 7.24 -13.45 0.34
N GLU A 63 7.66 -13.13 1.56
CA GLU A 63 6.71 -12.63 2.51
C GLU A 63 6.05 -11.54 1.67
N LYS A 64 4.83 -11.80 1.18
CA LYS A 64 3.86 -10.76 1.16
C LYS A 64 3.90 -10.33 2.62
N LYS A 65 4.80 -9.40 2.99
CA LYS A 65 4.51 -8.49 4.05
C LYS A 65 3.05 -8.23 3.77
N THR A 66 2.20 -8.60 4.69
CA THR A 66 0.87 -8.02 4.77
C THR A 66 1.16 -6.57 5.07
N GLU A 67 1.75 -5.90 4.09
CA GLU A 67 1.86 -4.46 4.07
C GLU A 67 0.42 -4.07 4.16
N ARG A 68 0.06 -3.49 5.28
CA ARG A 68 -1.24 -2.88 5.49
C ARG A 68 -1.60 -2.19 4.18
N LYS A 69 -2.72 -2.56 3.59
CA LYS A 69 -3.19 -1.88 2.38
C LYS A 69 -3.25 -0.39 2.64
N ILE A 70 -2.86 0.36 1.66
CA ILE A 70 -2.91 1.81 1.69
C ILE A 70 -4.39 2.21 1.62
N LYS A 71 -4.86 2.89 2.65
CA LYS A 71 -6.25 3.36 2.74
C LYS A 71 -6.41 4.64 1.92
N VAL A 72 -7.19 4.56 0.87
CA VAL A 72 -7.56 5.70 0.02
C VAL A 72 -9.03 6.03 0.27
N LEU A 73 -9.31 7.20 0.80
CA LEU A 73 -10.68 7.70 0.88
C LEU A 73 -10.97 8.54 -0.35
N VAL A 74 -12.04 8.19 -1.07
CA VAL A 74 -12.55 8.92 -2.24
C VAL A 74 -13.88 9.55 -1.86
N ALA A 75 -13.99 10.85 -1.98
CA ALA A 75 -15.21 11.62 -1.71
C ALA A 75 -15.64 12.37 -2.96
N ASP A 76 -16.75 11.95 -3.54
CA ASP A 76 -17.34 12.51 -4.77
C ASP A 76 -18.83 12.16 -4.79
N ASP A 77 -19.70 13.06 -5.24
CA ASP A 77 -21.14 12.80 -5.36
C ASP A 77 -21.49 12.05 -6.67
N ASP A 78 -20.55 11.92 -7.58
CA ASP A 78 -20.69 11.12 -8.80
C ASP A 78 -20.11 9.71 -8.59
N GLU A 79 -21.00 8.74 -8.46
CA GLU A 79 -20.66 7.32 -8.29
C GLU A 79 -19.79 6.79 -9.46
N ASN A 80 -19.91 7.34 -10.67
CA ASN A 80 -19.08 6.94 -11.80
C ASN A 80 -17.62 7.35 -11.56
N VAL A 81 -17.36 8.51 -10.98
CA VAL A 81 -16.00 8.96 -10.62
C VAL A 81 -15.40 8.03 -9.58
N ILE A 82 -16.16 7.70 -8.54
CA ILE A 82 -15.73 6.75 -7.50
C ILE A 82 -15.37 5.40 -8.11
N ASN A 83 -16.23 4.85 -8.97
CA ASN A 83 -16.00 3.58 -9.66
C ASN A 83 -14.73 3.60 -10.51
N ILE A 84 -14.53 4.65 -11.30
CA ILE A 84 -13.33 4.84 -12.13
C ILE A 84 -12.06 4.83 -11.26
N ILE A 85 -12.08 5.50 -10.13
CA ILE A 85 -10.93 5.57 -9.21
C ILE A 85 -10.67 4.20 -8.59
N ARG A 86 -11.71 3.53 -8.06
CA ARG A 86 -11.61 2.19 -7.48
C ARG A 86 -11.03 1.19 -8.46
N ASP A 87 -11.51 1.19 -9.71
CA ASP A 87 -11.06 0.27 -10.75
C ASP A 87 -9.64 0.58 -11.25
N SER A 88 -9.15 1.80 -11.02
CA SER A 88 -7.81 2.22 -11.45
C SER A 88 -6.69 1.82 -10.51
N VAL A 89 -6.99 1.51 -9.26
CA VAL A 89 -5.98 1.15 -8.24
C VAL A 89 -5.86 -0.36 -8.09
N GLU A 90 -4.68 -0.82 -7.66
CA GLU A 90 -4.42 -2.23 -7.44
C GLU A 90 -5.08 -2.71 -6.13
N PRO A 91 -6.07 -3.61 -6.16
CA PRO A 91 -6.79 -4.03 -4.95
C PRO A 91 -5.93 -4.80 -3.94
N ASP A 92 -4.79 -5.32 -4.38
CA ASP A 92 -3.81 -5.96 -3.49
C ASP A 92 -3.01 -4.95 -2.64
N LEU A 93 -2.85 -3.72 -3.14
CA LEU A 93 -2.06 -2.66 -2.52
C LEU A 93 -2.92 -1.60 -1.84
N PHE A 94 -4.14 -1.36 -2.35
CA PHE A 94 -5.01 -0.28 -1.91
C PHE A 94 -6.33 -0.82 -1.35
N GLU A 95 -6.81 -0.16 -0.32
CA GLU A 95 -8.16 -0.30 0.22
C GLU A 95 -8.89 1.03 0.02
N VAL A 96 -9.96 1.00 -0.77
CA VAL A 96 -10.71 2.21 -1.14
C VAL A 96 -11.94 2.34 -0.25
N PHE A 97 -12.04 3.47 0.42
CA PHE A 97 -13.22 3.92 1.15
C PHE A 97 -13.93 4.99 0.34
N GLU A 98 -15.24 5.04 0.39
CA GLU A 98 -16.07 5.86 -0.48
C GLU A 98 -17.02 6.73 0.34
N ALA A 99 -17.15 8.00 -0.03
CA ALA A 99 -18.08 8.93 0.57
C ALA A 99 -18.80 9.72 -0.53
N ALA A 100 -20.12 9.87 -0.42
CA ALA A 100 -20.96 10.55 -1.41
C ALA A 100 -21.17 12.05 -1.11
N ASN A 101 -20.65 12.56 0.00
CA ASN A 101 -20.74 13.95 0.40
C ASN A 101 -19.66 14.31 1.41
N GLY A 102 -19.43 15.62 1.62
CA GLY A 102 -18.36 16.10 2.50
C GLY A 102 -18.56 15.76 3.98
N LYS A 103 -19.79 15.62 4.44
CA LYS A 103 -20.08 15.25 5.83
C LYS A 103 -19.70 13.79 6.11
N GLU A 104 -20.03 12.91 5.19
CA GLU A 104 -19.65 11.50 5.22
C GLU A 104 -18.13 11.34 5.12
N ALA A 105 -17.52 12.07 4.16
CA ALA A 105 -16.05 12.08 3.99
C ALA A 105 -15.35 12.47 5.30
N LEU A 106 -15.78 13.53 5.94
CA LEU A 106 -15.21 13.98 7.21
C LEU A 106 -15.37 12.93 8.31
N GLY A 107 -16.56 12.30 8.40
CA GLY A 107 -16.80 11.21 9.35
C GLY A 107 -15.85 10.04 9.14
N MET A 108 -15.64 9.62 7.87
CA MET A 108 -14.73 8.55 7.52
C MET A 108 -13.25 8.90 7.73
N VAL A 109 -12.85 10.16 7.51
CA VAL A 109 -11.49 10.61 7.83
C VAL A 109 -11.14 10.34 9.29
N PHE A 110 -12.07 10.62 10.21
CA PHE A 110 -11.85 10.38 11.65
C PHE A 110 -11.94 8.91 12.04
N ALA A 111 -12.86 8.16 11.42
CA ALA A 111 -13.08 6.75 11.76
C ALA A 111 -11.96 5.85 11.21
N GLU A 112 -11.59 6.04 9.95
CA GLU A 112 -10.69 5.15 9.21
C GLU A 112 -9.24 5.62 9.16
N THR A 113 -8.98 6.91 9.44
CA THR A 113 -7.65 7.53 9.33
C THR A 113 -6.94 7.13 8.03
N PRO A 114 -7.46 7.55 6.85
CA PRO A 114 -6.92 7.16 5.57
C PRO A 114 -5.49 7.68 5.37
N ASP A 115 -4.72 6.99 4.53
CA ASP A 115 -3.37 7.41 4.17
C ASP A 115 -3.38 8.56 3.16
N ILE A 116 -4.48 8.73 2.42
CA ILE A 116 -4.69 9.83 1.48
C ILE A 116 -6.19 10.04 1.24
N LEU A 117 -6.58 11.29 1.03
CA LEU A 117 -7.93 11.69 0.64
C LEU A 117 -7.94 12.23 -0.80
N VAL A 118 -8.81 11.67 -1.64
CA VAL A 118 -9.18 12.20 -2.96
C VAL A 118 -10.56 12.83 -2.81
N LEU A 119 -10.70 14.12 -3.08
CA LEU A 119 -11.83 14.90 -2.64
C LEU A 119 -12.38 15.81 -3.76
N ASP A 120 -13.64 15.66 -4.11
CA ASP A 120 -14.30 16.67 -4.92
C ASP A 120 -14.64 17.92 -4.09
N ILE A 121 -14.60 19.06 -4.77
CA ILE A 121 -14.99 20.34 -4.15
C ILE A 121 -16.52 20.47 -4.13
N MET A 122 -17.19 20.07 -5.22
CA MET A 122 -18.61 20.36 -5.42
C MET A 122 -19.46 19.17 -4.99
N MET A 123 -19.66 19.02 -3.69
CA MET A 123 -20.51 17.98 -3.12
C MET A 123 -21.70 18.61 -2.37
N PRO A 124 -22.81 17.87 -2.23
CA PRO A 124 -23.95 18.30 -1.41
C PRO A 124 -23.58 18.34 0.08
N ASP A 125 -24.36 19.05 0.87
CA ASP A 125 -24.32 19.21 2.33
C ASP A 125 -23.07 19.93 2.86
N MET A 126 -21.87 19.55 2.40
CA MET A 126 -20.62 20.17 2.80
C MET A 126 -19.64 20.12 1.62
N ASP A 127 -19.14 21.28 1.20
CA ASP A 127 -18.17 21.38 0.12
C ASP A 127 -16.77 20.87 0.54
N GLY A 128 -15.96 20.49 -0.45
CA GLY A 128 -14.64 19.94 -0.20
C GLY A 128 -13.68 20.89 0.49
N TYR A 129 -13.79 22.19 0.31
CA TYR A 129 -12.95 23.17 1.01
C TYR A 129 -13.24 23.16 2.51
N THR A 130 -14.52 23.12 2.89
CA THR A 130 -14.94 23.01 4.30
C THR A 130 -14.42 21.71 4.93
N VAL A 131 -14.40 20.61 4.18
CA VAL A 131 -13.77 19.36 4.65
C VAL A 131 -12.28 19.56 4.94
N CYS A 132 -11.55 20.18 4.01
CA CYS A 132 -10.12 20.47 4.17
C CYS A 132 -9.84 21.34 5.39
N GLU A 133 -10.61 22.43 5.58
CA GLU A 133 -10.47 23.34 6.74
C GLU A 133 -10.58 22.55 8.05
N LYS A 134 -11.66 21.76 8.20
CA LYS A 134 -11.87 20.94 9.40
C LYS A 134 -10.80 19.88 9.64
N MET A 135 -10.26 19.29 8.58
CA MET A 135 -9.15 18.34 8.69
C MET A 135 -7.85 19.01 9.15
N LYS A 136 -7.57 20.22 8.66
CA LYS A 136 -6.34 20.96 9.03
C LYS A 136 -6.39 21.54 10.45
N GLU A 137 -7.58 21.72 11.03
CA GLU A 137 -7.76 22.11 12.44
C GLU A 137 -7.39 21.03 13.45
N GLN A 138 -7.33 19.76 13.04
CA GLN A 138 -7.12 18.63 13.93
C GLN A 138 -5.73 18.03 13.77
N ASP A 139 -5.01 17.85 14.88
CA ASP A 139 -3.65 17.29 14.86
C ASP A 139 -3.59 15.87 14.28
N SER A 140 -4.67 15.08 14.45
CA SER A 140 -4.77 13.70 13.97
C SER A 140 -4.94 13.58 12.45
N THR A 141 -5.49 14.61 11.78
CA THR A 141 -5.86 14.55 10.37
C THR A 141 -5.12 15.57 9.50
N LYS A 142 -4.53 16.61 10.08
CA LYS A 142 -3.87 17.70 9.35
C LYS A 142 -2.71 17.26 8.43
N ARG A 143 -2.13 16.09 8.70
CA ARG A 143 -1.00 15.54 7.91
C ARG A 143 -1.46 14.58 6.82
N ILE A 144 -2.74 14.22 6.78
CA ILE A 144 -3.27 13.36 5.72
C ILE A 144 -3.18 14.14 4.39
N PRO A 145 -2.47 13.63 3.38
CA PRO A 145 -2.37 14.30 2.09
C PRO A 145 -3.73 14.33 1.39
N ILE A 146 -4.02 15.45 0.73
CA ILE A 146 -5.29 15.71 0.06
C ILE A 146 -5.04 16.01 -1.41
N ILE A 147 -5.68 15.26 -2.29
CA ILE A 147 -5.76 15.53 -3.73
C ILE A 147 -7.17 16.01 -4.05
N ILE A 148 -7.30 17.23 -4.53
CA ILE A 148 -8.58 17.74 -5.03
C ILE A 148 -8.86 17.24 -6.44
N LEU A 149 -10.08 16.75 -6.68
CA LEU A 149 -10.67 16.56 -8.01
C LEU A 149 -11.75 17.60 -8.22
N SER A 150 -11.69 18.40 -9.27
CA SER A 150 -12.70 19.43 -9.47
C SER A 150 -12.91 19.78 -10.93
N ALA A 151 -14.14 20.10 -11.29
CA ALA A 151 -14.48 20.71 -12.58
C ALA A 151 -14.03 22.19 -12.66
N LYS A 152 -13.65 22.80 -11.53
CA LYS A 152 -13.20 24.20 -11.49
C LYS A 152 -11.78 24.32 -12.01
N THR A 153 -11.57 25.25 -12.94
CA THR A 153 -10.27 25.49 -13.59
C THR A 153 -9.67 26.86 -13.25
N GLY A 154 -10.39 27.67 -12.46
CA GLY A 154 -10.00 29.02 -12.11
C GLY A 154 -8.69 29.08 -11.33
N VAL A 155 -7.93 30.16 -11.56
CA VAL A 155 -6.69 30.43 -10.81
C VAL A 155 -7.03 30.67 -9.34
N GLU A 156 -8.13 31.32 -9.03
CA GLU A 156 -8.58 31.60 -7.67
C GLU A 156 -8.87 30.33 -6.88
N ASP A 157 -9.50 29.32 -7.52
CA ASP A 157 -9.74 28.02 -6.88
C ASP A 157 -8.44 27.27 -6.56
N LYS A 158 -7.46 27.37 -7.44
CA LYS A 158 -6.12 26.78 -7.20
C LYS A 158 -5.36 27.51 -6.10
N LEU A 159 -5.45 28.84 -6.05
CA LEU A 159 -4.83 29.62 -4.98
C LEU A 159 -5.46 29.30 -3.62
N LYS A 160 -6.81 29.20 -3.57
CA LYS A 160 -7.51 28.78 -2.36
C LYS A 160 -7.07 27.38 -1.89
N ALA A 161 -6.85 26.45 -2.82
CA ALA A 161 -6.35 25.12 -2.51
C ALA A 161 -4.94 25.18 -1.88
N ILE A 162 -4.06 26.02 -2.42
CA ILE A 162 -2.70 26.21 -1.89
C ILE A 162 -2.75 26.81 -0.49
N ASP A 163 -3.58 27.84 -0.26
CA ASP A 163 -3.71 28.51 1.04
C ASP A 163 -4.23 27.55 2.13
N LEU A 164 -5.06 26.57 1.75
CA LEU A 164 -5.57 25.53 2.63
C LEU A 164 -4.57 24.37 2.84
N GLY A 165 -3.39 24.43 2.23
CA GLY A 165 -2.38 23.36 2.35
C GLY A 165 -2.80 22.06 1.71
N ILE A 166 -3.52 22.14 0.58
CA ILE A 166 -3.88 20.97 -0.26
C ILE A 166 -2.64 20.56 -1.05
N ASP A 167 -2.39 19.26 -1.10
CA ASP A 167 -1.14 18.72 -1.64
C ASP A 167 -1.14 18.63 -3.16
N ASP A 168 -2.31 18.42 -3.80
CA ASP A 168 -2.41 18.34 -5.26
C ASP A 168 -3.82 18.74 -5.75
N TYR A 169 -3.90 19.12 -7.04
CA TYR A 169 -5.13 19.56 -7.67
C TYR A 169 -5.24 18.99 -9.09
N ILE A 170 -6.29 18.24 -9.37
CA ILE A 170 -6.56 17.62 -10.67
C ILE A 170 -7.90 18.13 -11.20
N VAL A 171 -7.92 18.54 -12.46
CA VAL A 171 -9.14 19.05 -13.13
C VAL A 171 -9.90 17.88 -13.76
N LYS A 172 -11.22 17.82 -13.54
CA LYS A 172 -12.13 16.92 -14.25
C LYS A 172 -12.44 17.46 -15.68
N PRO A 173 -12.46 16.60 -16.71
CA PRO A 173 -12.17 15.15 -16.69
C PRO A 173 -10.67 14.86 -16.59
N PHE A 174 -10.30 13.78 -15.91
CA PHE A 174 -8.93 13.38 -15.66
C PHE A 174 -8.61 11.98 -16.23
N ASP A 175 -7.34 11.71 -16.44
CA ASP A 175 -6.86 10.36 -16.75
C ASP A 175 -6.66 9.58 -15.42
N PRO A 176 -7.32 8.42 -15.23
CA PRO A 176 -7.15 7.62 -14.02
C PRO A 176 -5.69 7.23 -13.73
N ARG A 177 -4.87 7.07 -14.77
CA ARG A 177 -3.42 6.78 -14.64
C ARG A 177 -2.67 7.96 -14.04
N GLU A 178 -3.07 9.20 -14.37
CA GLU A 178 -2.50 10.41 -13.77
C GLU A 178 -2.83 10.48 -12.28
N LEU A 179 -4.10 10.30 -11.91
CA LEU A 179 -4.52 10.30 -10.51
C LEU A 179 -3.76 9.25 -9.69
N LYS A 180 -3.67 8.01 -10.20
CA LYS A 180 -2.91 6.94 -9.57
C LYS A 180 -1.43 7.28 -9.37
N ALA A 181 -0.80 7.90 -10.35
CA ALA A 181 0.59 8.33 -10.26
C ALA A 181 0.78 9.40 -9.17
N ARG A 182 -0.16 10.34 -9.07
CA ARG A 182 -0.15 11.39 -8.04
C ARG A 182 -0.39 10.84 -6.64
N ILE A 183 -1.35 9.92 -6.46
CA ILE A 183 -1.55 9.19 -5.20
C ILE A 183 -0.22 8.55 -4.74
N LYS A 184 0.42 7.76 -5.62
CA LYS A 184 1.70 7.10 -5.29
C LYS A 184 2.82 8.09 -4.98
N MET A 185 2.84 9.25 -5.63
CA MET A 185 3.83 10.29 -5.38
C MET A 185 3.65 10.94 -4.01
N ARG A 186 2.41 11.26 -3.62
CA ARG A 186 2.11 11.90 -2.32
C ARG A 186 2.40 10.98 -1.15
N LEU A 187 2.07 9.70 -1.26
CA LEU A 187 2.36 8.70 -0.23
C LEU A 187 3.87 8.45 0.02
N LYS A 188 4.73 8.80 -0.92
CA LYS A 188 6.19 8.71 -0.74
C LYS A 188 6.79 9.91 -0.01
N GLN A 189 6.05 11.01 0.08
CA GLN A 189 6.50 12.28 0.67
C GLN A 189 5.97 12.49 2.10
N SER A 190 5.07 11.62 2.56
CA SER A 190 4.41 11.65 3.89
C SER A 190 5.21 10.93 4.99
#